data_747ab3968d0322f8d44c068d562a5c43
#
_entry.id   747ab3968d0322f8d44c068d562a5c43
#
_cell.length_a   1.000
_cell.length_b   1.000
_cell.length_c   1.000
_cell.angle_alpha   90.00
_cell.angle_beta   90.00
_cell.angle_gamma   90.00
#
_symmetry.space_group_name_H-M   'P 1'
#
loop_
_entity.id
_entity.type
_entity.pdbx_description
1 polymer ?
#
loop_
_entity_poly.entity_id
_entity_poly.type
_entity_poly.pdbx_seq_one_letter_code
_entity_poly.pdbx_strand_id
1 'polypeptide(L)'
;MSSADSAAFNRREVVRVARLLAEIGGSTDERLGSFVRRISLDAKSPADYVLAARLASEVGRRDLAVAAAKDAAQNEVFLVEAGYPMIDARPAAPELALIHGIIRQESTFNPTIVSSAGARGLMQLMPSTAQLVAGKLGLKHTQARLTSDPGYNVMLGSAYLSELIDRFNGSWVLAIAGYNAGPNRVRQWLQTYGDPRTEAVDVVDWIELIPISETRNYVQRVLEAVQVYRARLSGDLAEPNLDRDLRR
;
A
#
# COMPACT_ATOMS: atom_id res chain seq x y z
N MET A 1 -5.36 -10.75 24.99
CA MET A 1 -6.44 -9.75 25.13
C MET A 1 -7.58 -10.38 25.91
N SER A 2 -7.98 -9.79 27.03
CA SER A 2 -9.06 -10.30 27.87
C SER A 2 -10.43 -9.71 27.48
N SER A 3 -11.51 -10.33 27.94
CA SER A 3 -12.87 -9.79 27.80
C SER A 3 -13.03 -8.46 28.54
N ALA A 4 -12.30 -8.30 29.64
CA ALA A 4 -12.29 -7.07 30.44
C ALA A 4 -11.67 -5.89 29.65
N ASP A 5 -10.55 -6.12 28.93
CA ASP A 5 -9.92 -5.10 28.07
C ASP A 5 -10.89 -4.62 26.99
N SER A 6 -11.52 -5.57 26.30
CA SER A 6 -12.52 -5.26 25.26
C SER A 6 -13.71 -4.48 25.82
N ALA A 7 -14.22 -4.87 27.00
CA ALA A 7 -15.33 -4.17 27.64
C ALA A 7 -14.93 -2.75 28.09
N ALA A 8 -13.74 -2.56 28.63
CA ALA A 8 -13.24 -1.24 29.03
C ALA A 8 -13.05 -0.34 27.80
N PHE A 9 -12.45 -0.85 26.72
CA PHE A 9 -12.28 -0.13 25.47
C PHE A 9 -13.61 0.32 24.87
N ASN A 10 -14.59 -0.58 24.78
CA ASN A 10 -15.91 -0.30 24.21
C ASN A 10 -16.74 0.70 25.02
N ARG A 11 -16.45 0.90 26.31
CA ARG A 11 -17.09 1.92 27.14
C ARG A 11 -16.54 3.32 26.94
N ARG A 12 -15.37 3.47 26.33
CA ARG A 12 -14.77 4.79 26.03
C ARG A 12 -15.73 5.59 25.15
N GLU A 13 -16.02 6.82 25.52
CA GLU A 13 -16.92 7.70 24.75
C GLU A 13 -16.44 7.88 23.31
N VAL A 14 -15.14 8.13 23.13
CA VAL A 14 -14.52 8.31 21.80
C VAL A 14 -14.72 7.09 20.89
N VAL A 15 -14.71 5.86 21.44
CA VAL A 15 -14.96 4.61 20.68
C VAL A 15 -16.43 4.52 20.26
N ARG A 16 -17.34 4.87 21.16
CA ARG A 16 -18.79 4.88 20.88
C ARG A 16 -19.13 5.91 19.80
N VAL A 17 -18.55 7.10 19.89
CA VAL A 17 -18.71 8.16 18.88
C VAL A 17 -18.16 7.73 17.53
N ALA A 18 -16.98 7.09 17.47
CA ALA A 18 -16.42 6.59 16.21
C ALA A 18 -17.36 5.58 15.52
N ARG A 19 -17.95 4.64 16.28
CA ARG A 19 -18.93 3.69 15.71
C ARG A 19 -20.19 4.38 15.22
N LEU A 20 -20.74 5.32 16.01
CA LEU A 20 -21.92 6.08 15.62
C LEU A 20 -21.68 6.89 14.34
N LEU A 21 -20.51 7.54 14.21
CA LEU A 21 -20.14 8.24 12.98
C LEU A 21 -20.07 7.30 11.79
N ALA A 22 -19.53 6.09 11.97
CA ALA A 22 -19.48 5.08 10.91
C ALA A 22 -20.88 4.58 10.51
N GLU A 23 -21.80 4.44 11.45
CA GLU A 23 -23.19 4.05 11.19
C GLU A 23 -23.97 5.14 10.43
N ILE A 24 -23.75 6.40 10.75
CA ILE A 24 -24.50 7.53 10.17
C ILE A 24 -23.90 7.96 8.81
N GLY A 25 -22.58 8.15 8.77
CA GLY A 25 -21.87 8.72 7.62
C GLY A 25 -21.07 7.70 6.80
N GLY A 26 -21.04 6.44 7.22
CA GLY A 26 -20.22 5.39 6.61
C GLY A 26 -18.73 5.59 6.82
N SER A 27 -17.92 4.76 6.17
CA SER A 27 -16.45 4.80 6.26
C SER A 27 -15.84 6.10 5.66
N THR A 28 -16.61 6.84 4.89
CA THR A 28 -16.18 8.09 4.23
C THR A 28 -16.42 9.35 5.05
N ASP A 29 -17.04 9.26 6.23
CA ASP A 29 -17.22 10.41 7.13
C ASP A 29 -15.84 10.99 7.51
N GLU A 30 -15.62 12.27 7.18
CA GLU A 30 -14.33 12.95 7.39
C GLU A 30 -13.95 13.02 8.87
N ARG A 31 -14.93 13.10 9.77
CA ARG A 31 -14.74 13.18 11.22
C ARG A 31 -14.23 11.84 11.78
N LEU A 32 -14.70 10.73 11.22
CA LEU A 32 -14.34 9.38 11.66
C LEU A 32 -12.83 9.17 11.75
N GLY A 33 -12.09 9.70 10.76
CA GLY A 33 -10.63 9.61 10.73
C GLY A 33 -9.96 10.21 11.97
N SER A 34 -10.42 11.37 12.41
CA SER A 34 -9.88 12.06 13.59
C SER A 34 -10.14 11.28 14.87
N PHE A 35 -11.34 10.71 15.03
CA PHE A 35 -11.69 9.90 16.20
C PHE A 35 -10.87 8.61 16.27
N VAL A 36 -10.78 7.86 15.19
CA VAL A 36 -10.00 6.61 15.14
C VAL A 36 -8.51 6.87 15.38
N ARG A 37 -7.97 7.93 14.78
CA ARG A 37 -6.58 8.35 15.04
C ARG A 37 -6.35 8.70 16.50
N ARG A 38 -7.27 9.44 17.12
CA ARG A 38 -7.17 9.78 18.54
C ARG A 38 -7.16 8.54 19.42
N ILE A 39 -8.02 7.54 19.13
CA ILE A 39 -8.06 6.28 19.85
C ILE A 39 -6.71 5.54 19.76
N SER A 40 -6.06 5.53 18.58
CA SER A 40 -4.75 4.92 18.38
C SER A 40 -3.65 5.64 19.17
N LEU A 41 -3.64 6.97 19.16
CA LEU A 41 -2.66 7.79 19.88
C LEU A 41 -2.80 7.68 21.41
N ASP A 42 -4.00 7.42 21.91
CA ASP A 42 -4.28 7.23 23.35
C ASP A 42 -4.02 5.79 23.82
N ALA A 43 -3.59 4.89 22.94
CA ALA A 43 -3.26 3.52 23.30
C ALA A 43 -2.07 3.48 24.28
N LYS A 44 -2.22 2.71 25.37
CA LYS A 44 -1.20 2.59 26.43
C LYS A 44 -0.75 1.16 26.69
N SER A 45 -1.42 0.21 26.07
CA SER A 45 -1.14 -1.22 26.23
C SER A 45 -1.19 -1.95 24.88
N PRO A 46 -0.56 -3.13 24.76
CA PRO A 46 -0.72 -3.97 23.59
C PRO A 46 -2.19 -4.25 23.23
N ALA A 47 -3.06 -4.43 24.23
CA ALA A 47 -4.49 -4.63 24.03
C ALA A 47 -5.17 -3.41 23.41
N ASP A 48 -4.79 -2.19 23.82
CA ASP A 48 -5.33 -0.95 23.24
C ASP A 48 -4.98 -0.83 21.75
N TYR A 49 -3.74 -1.12 21.34
CA TYR A 49 -3.32 -1.09 19.93
C TYR A 49 -4.10 -2.10 19.08
N VAL A 50 -4.27 -3.34 19.60
CA VAL A 50 -5.07 -4.36 18.90
C VAL A 50 -6.51 -3.89 18.72
N LEU A 51 -7.13 -3.33 19.76
CA LEU A 51 -8.52 -2.88 19.74
C LEU A 51 -8.72 -1.65 18.85
N ALA A 52 -7.77 -0.71 18.85
CA ALA A 52 -7.79 0.45 17.96
C ALA A 52 -7.71 0.03 16.48
N ALA A 53 -6.79 -0.89 16.14
CA ALA A 53 -6.65 -1.41 14.79
C ALA A 53 -7.89 -2.21 14.33
N ARG A 54 -8.49 -3.01 15.23
CA ARG A 54 -9.74 -3.71 14.97
C ARG A 54 -10.89 -2.75 14.73
N LEU A 55 -11.06 -1.74 15.57
CA LEU A 55 -12.09 -0.72 15.39
C LEU A 55 -11.95 -0.05 14.01
N ALA A 56 -10.72 0.32 13.61
CA ALA A 56 -10.48 0.92 12.30
C ALA A 56 -10.92 -0.01 11.15
N SER A 57 -10.66 -1.31 11.27
CA SER A 57 -11.09 -2.31 10.29
C SER A 57 -12.61 -2.51 10.31
N GLU A 58 -13.24 -2.58 11.49
CA GLU A 58 -14.69 -2.72 11.67
C GLU A 58 -15.46 -1.56 11.02
N VAL A 59 -14.95 -0.34 11.13
CA VAL A 59 -15.58 0.85 10.52
C VAL A 59 -15.19 1.06 9.06
N GLY A 60 -14.56 0.07 8.41
CA GLY A 60 -14.20 0.10 7.00
C GLY A 60 -13.02 1.00 6.65
N ARG A 61 -12.21 1.43 7.61
CA ARG A 61 -11.06 2.32 7.43
C ARG A 61 -9.74 1.54 7.51
N ARG A 62 -9.46 0.75 6.46
CA ARG A 62 -8.21 -0.03 6.33
C ARG A 62 -6.96 0.86 6.42
N ASP A 63 -7.02 2.08 5.91
CA ASP A 63 -5.95 3.09 6.02
C ASP A 63 -5.63 3.43 7.48
N LEU A 64 -6.65 3.60 8.32
CA LEU A 64 -6.46 3.88 9.74
C LEU A 64 -5.99 2.64 10.51
N ALA A 65 -6.41 1.43 10.09
CA ALA A 65 -5.89 0.18 10.66
C ALA A 65 -4.39 0.02 10.40
N VAL A 66 -3.94 0.33 9.19
CA VAL A 66 -2.49 0.35 8.86
C VAL A 66 -1.75 1.41 9.67
N ALA A 67 -2.33 2.62 9.83
CA ALA A 67 -1.74 3.67 10.66
C ALA A 67 -1.60 3.21 12.12
N ALA A 68 -2.67 2.65 12.70
CA ALA A 68 -2.65 2.11 14.06
C ALA A 68 -1.62 0.97 14.23
N ALA A 69 -1.44 0.12 13.22
CA ALA A 69 -0.43 -0.93 13.23
C ALA A 69 1.00 -0.37 13.15
N LYS A 70 1.22 0.74 12.42
CA LYS A 70 2.51 1.44 12.40
C LYS A 70 2.83 2.07 13.77
N ASP A 71 1.84 2.71 14.41
CA ASP A 71 2.00 3.27 15.75
C ASP A 71 2.28 2.16 16.78
N ALA A 72 1.58 1.03 16.68
CA ALA A 72 1.81 -0.15 17.51
C ALA A 72 3.25 -0.70 17.37
N ALA A 73 3.75 -0.79 16.13
CA ALA A 73 5.10 -1.29 15.85
C ALA A 73 6.20 -0.43 16.46
N GLN A 74 6.00 0.90 16.59
CA GLN A 74 6.91 1.79 17.31
C GLN A 74 6.97 1.48 18.81
N ASN A 75 5.98 0.78 19.33
CA ASN A 75 5.89 0.31 20.72
C ASN A 75 6.07 -1.23 20.81
N GLU A 76 6.77 -1.82 19.86
CA GLU A 76 7.10 -3.25 19.80
C GLU A 76 5.87 -4.19 19.73
N VAL A 77 4.70 -3.66 19.32
CA VAL A 77 3.48 -4.44 19.11
C VAL A 77 3.23 -4.64 17.61
N PHE A 78 3.43 -5.85 17.12
CA PHE A 78 3.34 -6.15 15.69
C PHE A 78 1.95 -6.69 15.32
N LEU A 79 1.18 -5.89 14.58
CA LEU A 79 -0.19 -6.19 14.15
C LEU A 79 -0.19 -6.50 12.64
N VAL A 80 0.24 -7.69 12.26
CA VAL A 80 0.46 -8.07 10.84
C VAL A 80 -0.84 -7.96 10.03
N GLU A 81 -1.96 -8.49 10.53
CA GLU A 81 -3.23 -8.45 9.79
C GLU A 81 -3.71 -7.02 9.52
N ALA A 82 -3.63 -6.14 10.51
CA ALA A 82 -4.04 -4.75 10.38
C ALA A 82 -3.03 -3.92 9.58
N GLY A 83 -1.74 -4.19 9.73
CA GLY A 83 -0.66 -3.47 9.05
C GLY A 83 -0.49 -3.83 7.58
N TYR A 84 -1.01 -5.00 7.17
CA TYR A 84 -0.92 -5.52 5.81
C TYR A 84 -2.28 -6.07 5.33
N PRO A 85 -3.32 -5.23 5.22
CA PRO A 85 -4.63 -5.67 4.77
C PRO A 85 -4.58 -6.18 3.33
N MET A 86 -5.57 -6.98 2.94
CA MET A 86 -5.67 -7.54 1.59
C MET A 86 -6.88 -6.95 0.85
N ILE A 87 -6.75 -6.85 -0.48
CA ILE A 87 -7.87 -6.53 -1.37
C ILE A 87 -8.57 -7.80 -1.84
N ASP A 88 -9.85 -7.66 -2.24
CA ASP A 88 -10.62 -8.78 -2.78
C ASP A 88 -10.36 -9.01 -4.28
N ALA A 89 -9.89 -7.96 -4.99
CA ALA A 89 -9.52 -8.05 -6.40
C ALA A 89 -8.38 -9.06 -6.63
N ARG A 90 -8.47 -9.82 -7.72
CA ARG A 90 -7.48 -10.83 -8.09
C ARG A 90 -7.00 -10.61 -9.53
N PRO A 91 -6.20 -9.56 -9.80
CA PRO A 91 -5.58 -9.38 -11.11
C PRO A 91 -4.72 -10.60 -11.47
N ALA A 92 -4.71 -10.96 -12.76
CA ALA A 92 -3.93 -12.10 -13.23
C ALA A 92 -2.41 -11.84 -13.19
N ALA A 93 -2.00 -10.59 -13.32
CA ALA A 93 -0.61 -10.14 -13.30
C ALA A 93 -0.53 -8.67 -12.81
N PRO A 94 0.62 -8.26 -12.26
CA PRO A 94 1.74 -9.07 -11.79
C PRO A 94 1.38 -9.84 -10.50
N GLU A 95 2.38 -10.42 -9.84
CA GLU A 95 2.19 -11.14 -8.57
C GLU A 95 1.37 -10.32 -7.56
N LEU A 96 0.35 -10.93 -6.96
CA LEU A 96 -0.59 -10.25 -6.07
C LEU A 96 0.09 -9.62 -4.85
N ALA A 97 1.17 -10.24 -4.35
CA ALA A 97 1.97 -9.68 -3.26
C ALA A 97 2.61 -8.32 -3.65
N LEU A 98 3.08 -8.19 -4.89
CA LEU A 98 3.64 -6.94 -5.40
C LEU A 98 2.55 -5.85 -5.53
N ILE A 99 1.38 -6.20 -6.04
CA ILE A 99 0.23 -5.28 -6.13
C ILE A 99 -0.14 -4.74 -4.74
N HIS A 100 -0.21 -5.61 -3.73
CA HIS A 100 -0.48 -5.21 -2.35
C HIS A 100 0.63 -4.29 -1.79
N GLY A 101 1.91 -4.58 -2.09
CA GLY A 101 3.03 -3.74 -1.69
C GLY A 101 2.91 -2.32 -2.26
N ILE A 102 2.58 -2.20 -3.55
CA ILE A 102 2.30 -0.91 -4.20
C ILE A 102 1.12 -0.19 -3.53
N ILE A 103 -0.04 -0.85 -3.38
CA ILE A 103 -1.22 -0.23 -2.74
C ILE A 103 -0.91 0.27 -1.33
N ARG A 104 -0.16 -0.53 -0.55
CA ARG A 104 0.23 -0.16 0.81
C ARG A 104 1.10 1.10 0.83
N GLN A 105 2.01 1.23 -0.11
CA GLN A 105 2.91 2.38 -0.20
C GLN A 105 2.21 3.61 -0.79
N GLU A 106 1.33 3.45 -1.78
CA GLU A 106 0.66 4.53 -2.48
C GLU A 106 -0.47 5.19 -1.67
N SER A 107 -1.39 4.41 -1.16
CA SER A 107 -2.62 4.90 -0.54
C SER A 107 -2.83 4.47 0.90
N THR A 108 -1.97 3.60 1.41
CA THR A 108 -2.23 2.92 2.68
C THR A 108 -3.64 2.28 2.70
N PHE A 109 -4.08 1.73 1.55
CA PHE A 109 -5.43 1.15 1.34
C PHE A 109 -6.61 2.14 1.44
N ASN A 110 -6.39 3.43 1.26
CA ASN A 110 -7.47 4.40 1.13
C ASN A 110 -7.92 4.49 -0.33
N PRO A 111 -9.14 4.00 -0.68
CA PRO A 111 -9.59 3.97 -2.07
C PRO A 111 -9.99 5.36 -2.61
N THR A 112 -10.26 6.32 -1.73
CA THR A 112 -10.78 7.64 -2.11
C THR A 112 -9.73 8.73 -2.14
N ILE A 113 -8.48 8.40 -1.75
CA ILE A 113 -7.42 9.40 -1.63
C ILE A 113 -7.05 10.02 -2.97
N VAL A 114 -6.83 11.34 -2.95
CA VAL A 114 -6.29 12.11 -4.06
C VAL A 114 -5.06 12.85 -3.56
N SER A 115 -3.91 12.65 -4.20
CA SER A 115 -2.68 13.33 -3.83
C SER A 115 -2.69 14.80 -4.29
N SER A 116 -1.77 15.60 -3.76
CA SER A 116 -1.57 17.00 -4.19
C SER A 116 -1.22 17.12 -5.68
N ALA A 117 -0.58 16.09 -6.26
CA ALA A 117 -0.28 16.01 -7.69
C ALA A 117 -1.47 15.51 -8.54
N GLY A 118 -2.58 15.09 -7.90
CA GLY A 118 -3.78 14.60 -8.58
C GLY A 118 -3.79 13.09 -8.86
N ALA A 119 -2.85 12.31 -8.33
CA ALA A 119 -2.89 10.85 -8.36
C ALA A 119 -4.07 10.33 -7.51
N ARG A 120 -4.73 9.22 -7.93
CA ARG A 120 -6.04 8.83 -7.40
C ARG A 120 -6.16 7.37 -7.07
N GLY A 121 -6.84 7.09 -5.96
CA GLY A 121 -7.31 5.77 -5.54
C GLY A 121 -6.22 4.86 -4.98
N LEU A 122 -6.51 3.57 -4.89
CA LEU A 122 -5.67 2.58 -4.21
C LEU A 122 -4.22 2.55 -4.73
N MET A 123 -4.04 2.58 -6.05
CA MET A 123 -2.74 2.51 -6.71
C MET A 123 -2.23 3.89 -7.19
N GLN A 124 -2.85 4.98 -6.73
CA GLN A 124 -2.45 6.37 -7.00
C GLN A 124 -2.11 6.64 -8.48
N LEU A 125 -3.04 6.30 -9.36
CA LEU A 125 -2.87 6.54 -10.79
C LEU A 125 -3.06 8.01 -11.14
N MET A 126 -2.13 8.56 -11.91
CA MET A 126 -2.33 9.84 -12.59
C MET A 126 -3.46 9.69 -13.63
N PRO A 127 -4.39 10.67 -13.74
CA PRO A 127 -5.49 10.59 -14.70
C PRO A 127 -5.06 10.32 -16.15
N SER A 128 -3.95 10.92 -16.59
CA SER A 128 -3.39 10.69 -17.93
C SER A 128 -2.89 9.25 -18.12
N THR A 129 -2.22 8.68 -17.11
CA THR A 129 -1.78 7.28 -17.13
C THR A 129 -2.98 6.34 -17.17
N ALA A 130 -3.98 6.60 -16.32
CA ALA A 130 -5.20 5.79 -16.27
C ALA A 130 -5.96 5.79 -17.60
N GLN A 131 -6.08 6.95 -18.24
CA GLN A 131 -6.72 7.08 -19.55
C GLN A 131 -5.97 6.30 -20.63
N LEU A 132 -4.63 6.39 -20.64
CA LEU A 132 -3.79 5.65 -21.59
C LEU A 132 -3.96 4.15 -21.43
N VAL A 133 -3.87 3.65 -20.18
CA VAL A 133 -4.00 2.21 -19.90
C VAL A 133 -5.41 1.72 -20.21
N ALA A 134 -6.45 2.46 -19.82
CA ALA A 134 -7.82 2.11 -20.14
C ALA A 134 -8.05 2.02 -21.66
N GLY A 135 -7.49 2.94 -22.46
CA GLY A 135 -7.53 2.91 -23.91
C GLY A 135 -6.89 1.65 -24.49
N LYS A 136 -5.72 1.24 -23.99
CA LYS A 136 -5.05 -0.02 -24.39
C LYS A 136 -5.87 -1.26 -24.06
N LEU A 137 -6.61 -1.22 -22.95
CA LEU A 137 -7.49 -2.31 -22.51
C LEU A 137 -8.89 -2.28 -23.18
N GLY A 138 -9.17 -1.30 -24.05
CA GLY A 138 -10.49 -1.13 -24.68
C GLY A 138 -11.59 -0.72 -23.70
N LEU A 139 -11.25 -0.12 -22.57
CA LEU A 139 -12.19 0.22 -21.50
C LEU A 139 -12.65 1.68 -21.57
N LYS A 140 -13.93 1.93 -21.28
CA LYS A 140 -14.42 3.29 -21.04
C LYS A 140 -13.82 3.84 -19.75
N HIS A 141 -13.19 5.01 -19.83
CA HIS A 141 -12.56 5.69 -18.71
C HIS A 141 -13.31 6.95 -18.29
N THR A 142 -13.47 7.12 -16.98
CA THR A 142 -13.79 8.41 -16.36
C THR A 142 -12.90 8.58 -15.14
N GLN A 143 -12.41 9.80 -14.93
CA GLN A 143 -11.52 10.10 -13.80
C GLN A 143 -12.17 9.79 -12.44
N ALA A 144 -13.49 9.99 -12.31
CA ALA A 144 -14.23 9.71 -11.08
C ALA A 144 -14.12 8.23 -10.66
N ARG A 145 -14.10 7.30 -11.62
CA ARG A 145 -13.98 5.86 -11.32
C ARG A 145 -12.68 5.49 -10.61
N LEU A 146 -11.64 6.29 -10.70
CA LEU A 146 -10.38 6.02 -10.01
C LEU A 146 -10.51 6.03 -8.48
N THR A 147 -11.51 6.73 -7.95
CA THR A 147 -11.77 6.80 -6.50
C THR A 147 -13.09 6.15 -6.08
N SER A 148 -14.05 5.99 -7.01
CA SER A 148 -15.35 5.39 -6.71
C SER A 148 -15.43 3.89 -7.00
N ASP A 149 -14.47 3.33 -7.77
CA ASP A 149 -14.41 1.94 -8.17
C ASP A 149 -13.00 1.37 -7.88
N PRO A 150 -12.77 0.87 -6.65
CA PRO A 150 -11.47 0.33 -6.26
C PRO A 150 -10.98 -0.81 -7.14
N GLY A 151 -11.88 -1.69 -7.62
CA GLY A 151 -11.55 -2.78 -8.52
C GLY A 151 -11.03 -2.28 -9.87
N TYR A 152 -11.66 -1.23 -10.40
CA TYR A 152 -11.20 -0.57 -11.62
C TYR A 152 -9.82 0.08 -11.46
N ASN A 153 -9.59 0.75 -10.34
CA ASN A 153 -8.29 1.34 -10.03
C ASN A 153 -7.19 0.28 -9.97
N VAL A 154 -7.44 -0.82 -9.26
CA VAL A 154 -6.48 -1.94 -9.15
C VAL A 154 -6.23 -2.59 -10.52
N MET A 155 -7.26 -2.78 -11.33
CA MET A 155 -7.10 -3.34 -12.69
C MET A 155 -6.19 -2.48 -13.56
N LEU A 156 -6.42 -1.17 -13.60
CA LEU A 156 -5.57 -0.25 -14.38
C LEU A 156 -4.15 -0.16 -13.82
N GLY A 157 -4.01 -0.06 -12.49
CA GLY A 157 -2.72 0.04 -11.83
C GLY A 157 -1.87 -1.22 -12.01
N SER A 158 -2.50 -2.40 -11.94
CA SER A 158 -1.84 -3.67 -12.18
C SER A 158 -1.38 -3.80 -13.63
N ALA A 159 -2.20 -3.39 -14.59
CA ALA A 159 -1.83 -3.37 -16.01
C ALA A 159 -0.66 -2.42 -16.27
N TYR A 160 -0.68 -1.23 -15.68
CA TYR A 160 0.45 -0.28 -15.78
C TYR A 160 1.74 -0.83 -15.16
N LEU A 161 1.63 -1.47 -13.99
CA LEU A 161 2.78 -2.10 -13.34
C LEU A 161 3.35 -3.24 -14.18
N SER A 162 2.49 -4.08 -14.80
CA SER A 162 2.93 -5.11 -15.76
C SER A 162 3.67 -4.50 -16.95
N GLU A 163 3.16 -3.41 -17.53
CA GLU A 163 3.87 -2.71 -18.62
C GLU A 163 5.26 -2.21 -18.21
N LEU A 164 5.43 -1.76 -16.96
CA LEU A 164 6.73 -1.35 -16.46
C LEU A 164 7.67 -2.53 -16.25
N ILE A 165 7.17 -3.65 -15.74
CA ILE A 165 7.95 -4.89 -15.60
C ILE A 165 8.44 -5.36 -16.97
N ASP A 166 7.57 -5.40 -17.96
CA ASP A 166 7.93 -5.78 -19.34
C ASP A 166 8.94 -4.81 -19.94
N ARG A 167 8.74 -3.51 -19.75
CA ARG A 167 9.65 -2.45 -20.23
C ARG A 167 11.06 -2.57 -19.68
N PHE A 168 11.19 -3.08 -18.46
CA PHE A 168 12.47 -3.27 -17.79
C PHE A 168 12.92 -4.73 -17.77
N ASN A 169 12.43 -5.55 -18.72
CA ASN A 169 12.84 -6.95 -18.94
C ASN A 169 12.71 -7.81 -17.67
N GLY A 170 11.63 -7.62 -16.90
CA GLY A 170 11.33 -8.39 -15.71
C GLY A 170 11.86 -7.79 -14.39
N SER A 171 12.71 -6.77 -14.44
CA SER A 171 13.28 -6.17 -13.21
C SER A 171 12.22 -5.46 -12.36
N TRP A 172 11.99 -6.00 -11.18
CA TRP A 172 11.07 -5.40 -10.23
C TRP A 172 11.61 -4.10 -9.62
N VAL A 173 12.89 -4.05 -9.33
CA VAL A 173 13.56 -2.83 -8.81
C VAL A 173 13.32 -1.66 -9.75
N LEU A 174 13.59 -1.84 -11.05
CA LEU A 174 13.42 -0.79 -12.04
C LEU A 174 11.94 -0.46 -12.30
N ALA A 175 11.06 -1.48 -12.29
CA ALA A 175 9.62 -1.28 -12.47
C ALA A 175 9.00 -0.51 -11.30
N ILE A 176 9.34 -0.85 -10.05
CA ILE A 176 8.89 -0.16 -8.84
C ILE A 176 9.41 1.29 -8.84
N ALA A 177 10.68 1.50 -9.13
CA ALA A 177 11.25 2.85 -9.28
C ALA A 177 10.55 3.64 -10.38
N GLY A 178 10.25 2.97 -11.51
CA GLY A 178 9.52 3.56 -12.65
C GLY A 178 8.06 3.89 -12.34
N TYR A 179 7.43 3.13 -11.46
CA TYR A 179 6.06 3.39 -11.01
C TYR A 179 5.98 4.71 -10.24
N ASN A 180 6.90 4.92 -9.30
CA ASN A 180 6.94 6.13 -8.47
C ASN A 180 7.52 7.35 -9.20
N ALA A 181 8.71 7.22 -9.79
CA ALA A 181 9.44 8.36 -10.38
C ALA A 181 9.18 8.58 -11.87
N GLY A 182 8.55 7.61 -12.53
CA GLY A 182 8.38 7.57 -13.98
C GLY A 182 9.53 6.86 -14.72
N PRO A 183 9.21 6.11 -15.78
CA PRO A 183 10.18 5.26 -16.47
C PRO A 183 11.30 6.04 -17.18
N ASN A 184 11.09 7.30 -17.51
CA ASN A 184 12.12 8.12 -18.17
C ASN A 184 13.26 8.48 -17.20
N ARG A 185 12.95 8.75 -15.92
CA ARG A 185 13.98 8.97 -14.90
C ARG A 185 14.80 7.72 -14.64
N VAL A 186 14.15 6.56 -14.58
CA VAL A 186 14.86 5.28 -14.44
C VAL A 186 15.83 5.05 -15.58
N ARG A 187 15.45 5.37 -16.84
CA ARG A 187 16.39 5.28 -17.98
C ARG A 187 17.60 6.22 -17.83
N GLN A 188 17.40 7.44 -17.33
CA GLN A 188 18.50 8.37 -17.06
C GLN A 188 19.43 7.81 -15.95
N TRP A 189 18.87 7.19 -14.90
CA TRP A 189 19.67 6.58 -13.85
C TRP A 189 20.46 5.37 -14.34
N LEU A 190 19.87 4.55 -15.22
CA LEU A 190 20.59 3.45 -15.88
C LEU A 190 21.79 3.96 -16.70
N GLN A 191 21.66 5.09 -17.37
CA GLN A 191 22.77 5.72 -18.12
C GLN A 191 23.86 6.27 -17.19
N THR A 192 23.48 6.77 -16.01
CA THR A 192 24.39 7.42 -15.07
C THR A 192 25.09 6.43 -14.14
N TYR A 193 24.36 5.43 -13.63
CA TYR A 193 24.82 4.52 -12.58
C TYR A 193 25.06 3.09 -13.06
N GLY A 194 24.82 2.82 -14.36
CA GLY A 194 24.89 1.47 -14.92
C GLY A 194 23.59 0.67 -14.75
N ASP A 195 23.62 -0.55 -15.23
CA ASP A 195 22.45 -1.43 -15.28
C ASP A 195 22.54 -2.51 -14.19
N PRO A 196 21.68 -2.46 -13.16
CA PRO A 196 21.71 -3.41 -12.03
C PRO A 196 21.21 -4.82 -12.40
N ARG A 197 20.78 -5.04 -13.66
CA ARG A 197 20.44 -6.38 -14.19
C ARG A 197 21.69 -7.12 -14.67
N THR A 198 22.82 -6.47 -14.69
CA THR A 198 24.12 -7.07 -15.06
C THR A 198 24.95 -7.33 -13.81
N GLU A 199 25.91 -8.25 -13.90
CA GLU A 199 26.85 -8.53 -12.80
C GLU A 199 27.82 -7.39 -12.50
N ALA A 200 27.90 -6.39 -13.39
CA ALA A 200 28.81 -5.24 -13.25
C ALA A 200 28.32 -4.21 -12.23
N VAL A 201 27.06 -4.25 -11.85
CA VAL A 201 26.44 -3.29 -10.91
C VAL A 201 25.68 -4.04 -9.83
N ASP A 202 26.05 -3.83 -8.58
CA ASP A 202 25.29 -4.36 -7.45
C ASP A 202 23.94 -3.66 -7.37
N VAL A 203 22.86 -4.43 -7.23
CA VAL A 203 21.50 -3.91 -7.25
C VAL A 203 21.16 -3.13 -5.98
N VAL A 204 21.75 -3.48 -4.83
CA VAL A 204 21.54 -2.76 -3.57
C VAL A 204 22.22 -1.41 -3.65
N ASP A 205 23.47 -1.37 -4.13
CA ASP A 205 24.20 -0.12 -4.36
C ASP A 205 23.45 0.77 -5.36
N TRP A 206 22.89 0.18 -6.43
CA TRP A 206 22.10 0.93 -7.40
C TRP A 206 20.86 1.57 -6.78
N ILE A 207 20.14 0.86 -5.89
CA ILE A 207 19.00 1.40 -5.16
C ILE A 207 19.44 2.60 -4.30
N GLU A 208 20.58 2.49 -3.61
CA GLU A 208 21.11 3.58 -2.77
C GLU A 208 21.55 4.80 -3.58
N LEU A 209 21.96 4.61 -4.85
CA LEU A 209 22.31 5.70 -5.76
C LEU A 209 21.10 6.42 -6.36
N ILE A 210 19.87 5.95 -6.16
CA ILE A 210 18.66 6.67 -6.61
C ILE A 210 18.65 8.07 -5.97
N PRO A 211 18.72 9.16 -6.75
CA PRO A 211 18.92 10.51 -6.21
C PRO A 211 17.68 11.07 -5.52
N ILE A 212 16.49 10.50 -5.79
CA ILE A 212 15.23 10.90 -5.18
C ILE A 212 15.01 10.02 -3.95
N SER A 213 15.21 10.57 -2.76
CA SER A 213 15.07 9.85 -1.49
C SER A 213 13.69 9.18 -1.32
N GLU A 214 12.63 9.84 -1.79
CA GLU A 214 11.27 9.28 -1.80
C GLU A 214 11.23 7.99 -2.61
N THR A 215 11.78 8.00 -3.84
CA THR A 215 11.76 6.81 -4.72
C THR A 215 12.65 5.70 -4.19
N ARG A 216 13.81 6.02 -3.62
CA ARG A 216 14.69 5.04 -2.97
C ARG A 216 13.96 4.32 -1.85
N ASN A 217 13.37 5.07 -0.92
CA ASN A 217 12.57 4.52 0.18
C ASN A 217 11.35 3.73 -0.34
N TYR A 218 10.72 4.21 -1.42
CA TYR A 218 9.59 3.54 -2.04
C TYR A 218 9.96 2.13 -2.52
N VAL A 219 11.06 1.98 -3.26
CA VAL A 219 11.55 0.69 -3.74
C VAL A 219 11.78 -0.27 -2.58
N GLN A 220 12.51 0.17 -1.55
CA GLN A 220 12.81 -0.64 -0.37
C GLN A 220 11.54 -1.09 0.35
N ARG A 221 10.61 -0.17 0.60
CA ARG A 221 9.36 -0.46 1.33
C ARG A 221 8.39 -1.37 0.56
N VAL A 222 8.35 -1.24 -0.75
CA VAL A 222 7.53 -2.15 -1.58
C VAL A 222 8.11 -3.56 -1.53
N LEU A 223 9.42 -3.73 -1.73
CA LEU A 223 10.08 -5.05 -1.70
C LEU A 223 9.98 -5.71 -0.32
N GLU A 224 10.13 -4.95 0.76
CA GLU A 224 9.89 -5.40 2.14
C GLU A 224 8.44 -5.92 2.30
N ALA A 225 7.46 -5.10 1.86
CA ALA A 225 6.05 -5.45 1.97
C ALA A 225 5.69 -6.71 1.17
N VAL A 226 6.29 -6.92 0.01
CA VAL A 226 6.09 -8.12 -0.81
C VAL A 226 6.37 -9.40 -0.02
N GLN A 227 7.44 -9.44 0.78
CA GLN A 227 7.79 -10.62 1.58
C GLN A 227 6.69 -10.95 2.59
N VAL A 228 6.17 -9.91 3.28
CA VAL A 228 5.08 -10.07 4.25
C VAL A 228 3.79 -10.52 3.56
N TYR A 229 3.47 -9.93 2.39
CA TYR A 229 2.26 -10.32 1.64
C TYR A 229 2.33 -11.73 1.08
N ARG A 230 3.49 -12.23 0.67
CA ARG A 230 3.66 -13.64 0.26
C ARG A 230 3.33 -14.58 1.41
N ALA A 231 3.90 -14.35 2.59
CA ALA A 231 3.60 -15.15 3.78
C ALA A 231 2.11 -15.11 4.13
N ARG A 232 1.46 -13.94 4.02
CA ARG A 232 0.02 -13.82 4.27
C ARG A 232 -0.87 -14.49 3.22
N LEU A 233 -0.46 -14.50 1.97
CA LEU A 233 -1.22 -15.10 0.86
C LEU A 233 -1.06 -16.61 0.78
N SER A 234 0.11 -17.15 1.14
CA SER A 234 0.36 -18.59 1.16
C SER A 234 -0.19 -19.27 2.41
N GLY A 235 -0.36 -18.53 3.50
CA GLY A 235 -0.70 -19.09 4.81
C GLY A 235 0.48 -19.76 5.52
N ASP A 236 1.62 -19.89 4.85
CA ASP A 236 2.86 -20.46 5.38
C ASP A 236 3.90 -19.35 5.61
N LEU A 237 4.80 -19.56 6.58
CA LEU A 237 6.01 -18.78 6.73
C LEU A 237 6.99 -19.17 5.59
N ALA A 238 6.63 -18.76 4.37
CA ALA A 238 7.54 -18.93 3.24
C ALA A 238 8.83 -18.17 3.52
N GLU A 239 9.97 -18.80 3.24
CA GLU A 239 11.25 -18.12 3.37
C GLU A 239 11.25 -16.83 2.53
N PRO A 240 11.72 -15.71 3.08
CA PRO A 240 11.84 -14.46 2.32
C PRO A 240 12.69 -14.71 1.06
N ASN A 241 12.17 -14.30 -0.09
CA ASN A 241 12.88 -14.50 -1.36
C ASN A 241 13.32 -13.14 -1.96
N LEU A 242 13.80 -12.27 -1.10
CA LEU A 242 14.22 -10.91 -1.46
C LEU A 242 15.36 -10.93 -2.50
N ASP A 243 16.32 -11.82 -2.33
CA ASP A 243 17.47 -11.95 -3.24
C ASP A 243 17.03 -12.25 -4.68
N ARG A 244 16.04 -13.13 -4.85
CA ARG A 244 15.43 -13.39 -6.16
C ARG A 244 14.72 -12.16 -6.75
N ASP A 245 14.00 -11.39 -5.90
CA ASP A 245 13.24 -10.23 -6.36
C ASP A 245 14.15 -9.07 -6.76
N LEU A 246 15.29 -8.95 -6.08
CA LEU A 246 16.34 -7.98 -6.41
C LEU A 246 17.02 -8.29 -7.76
N ARG A 247 17.17 -9.57 -8.11
CA ARG A 247 17.88 -10.05 -9.32
C ARG A 247 16.97 -10.25 -10.54
N ARG A 248 15.69 -10.02 -10.41
CA ARG A 248 14.73 -10.08 -11.54
C ARG A 248 14.95 -8.98 -12.54
#